data_f348fef3e49baf901bdbc0bcdb6ce08f
#
_entry.id   f348fef3e49baf901bdbc0bcdb6ce08f
#
_cell.length_a   1.000
_cell.length_b   1.000
_cell.length_c   1.000
_cell.angle_alpha   90.00
_cell.angle_beta   90.00
_cell.angle_gamma   90.00
#
_symmetry.space_group_name_H-M   'P 1'
#
loop_
_entity.id
_entity.type
_entity.pdbx_description
1 polymer ?
#
loop_
_entity_poly.entity_id
_entity_poly.type
_entity_poly.pdbx_seq_one_letter_code
_entity_poly.pdbx_strand_id
1 'polypeptide(L)'
;MLAGGGNMGMRLAKAIEHHYSVKVIEPNIARAEFLSEQLNEAIVLCGNASDSDLLQNENIDAIDVFIALTDDDEANIMSSLLAKKMGARKVITLIANPAYIDLVQGNEIDIAFSPQTVSIGAILQHVRRGDMARVHSLRRGAAEALEIIAHGDNRSSKVVGKQLDEIDLPDGVRIGALVRNDTVIVAHKNVVVEPDDHVVIFLADKNQIPAVESLFQVGLGFF
;
A
#
# COMPACT_ATOMS: atom_id res chain seq x y z
N MET A 1 15.75 -7.64 -5.85
CA MET A 1 16.64 -6.76 -6.66
C MET A 1 15.92 -5.43 -6.86
N LEU A 2 16.65 -4.31 -6.74
CA LEU A 2 16.13 -2.95 -6.93
C LEU A 2 16.80 -2.32 -8.15
N ALA A 3 16.04 -1.78 -9.08
CA ALA A 3 16.52 -1.00 -10.20
C ALA A 3 16.32 0.49 -9.91
N GLY A 4 17.41 1.22 -9.74
CA GLY A 4 17.46 2.63 -9.37
C GLY A 4 17.94 2.85 -7.94
N GLY A 5 19.12 3.46 -7.81
CA GLY A 5 19.77 3.83 -6.56
C GLY A 5 19.49 5.26 -6.10
N GLY A 6 18.40 5.87 -6.58
CA GLY A 6 17.95 7.18 -6.14
C GLY A 6 17.55 7.21 -4.65
N ASN A 7 16.90 8.30 -4.23
CA ASN A 7 16.52 8.44 -2.82
C ASN A 7 15.55 7.35 -2.34
N MET A 8 14.60 6.93 -3.18
CA MET A 8 13.67 5.85 -2.85
C MET A 8 14.38 4.50 -2.78
N GLY A 9 15.18 4.15 -3.78
CA GLY A 9 15.92 2.90 -3.82
C GLY A 9 16.85 2.74 -2.63
N MET A 10 17.63 3.78 -2.31
CA MET A 10 18.51 3.79 -1.15
C MET A 10 17.75 3.59 0.17
N ARG A 11 16.64 4.33 0.39
CA ARG A 11 15.85 4.21 1.62
C ARG A 11 15.21 2.84 1.75
N LEU A 12 14.72 2.29 0.65
CA LEU A 12 14.15 0.95 0.63
C LEU A 12 15.23 -0.09 0.92
N ALA A 13 16.39 -0.02 0.25
CA ALA A 13 17.51 -0.93 0.49
C ALA A 13 17.91 -0.93 1.97
N LYS A 14 18.12 0.25 2.57
CA LYS A 14 18.43 0.39 4.01
C LYS A 14 17.38 -0.24 4.93
N ALA A 15 16.11 -0.10 4.58
CA ALA A 15 15.02 -0.60 5.41
C ALA A 15 14.91 -2.13 5.40
N ILE A 16 15.39 -2.78 4.33
CA ILE A 16 15.18 -4.22 4.15
C ILE A 16 16.47 -5.05 4.12
N GLU A 17 17.66 -4.45 4.00
CA GLU A 17 18.93 -5.18 3.84
C GLU A 17 19.26 -6.12 5.00
N HIS A 18 18.81 -5.83 6.23
CA HIS A 18 19.03 -6.70 7.39
C HIS A 18 18.12 -7.94 7.43
N HIS A 19 17.13 -8.01 6.57
CA HIS A 19 16.14 -9.10 6.55
C HIS A 19 16.13 -9.88 5.24
N TYR A 20 16.68 -9.28 4.17
CA TYR A 20 16.63 -9.83 2.81
C TYR A 20 17.96 -9.61 2.10
N SER A 21 18.32 -10.55 1.22
CA SER A 21 19.45 -10.35 0.29
C SER A 21 19.06 -9.31 -0.77
N VAL A 22 19.65 -8.12 -0.69
CA VAL A 22 19.33 -6.99 -1.55
C VAL A 22 20.44 -6.74 -2.56
N LYS A 23 20.06 -6.59 -3.82
CA LYS A 23 20.94 -6.09 -4.89
C LYS A 23 20.34 -4.80 -5.43
N VAL A 24 21.15 -3.75 -5.60
CA VAL A 24 20.73 -2.44 -6.16
C VAL A 24 21.49 -2.21 -7.45
N ILE A 25 20.79 -1.99 -8.56
CA ILE A 25 21.38 -1.63 -9.85
C ILE A 25 21.28 -0.12 -10.02
N GLU A 26 22.41 0.54 -10.27
CA GLU A 26 22.52 1.99 -10.47
C GLU A 26 23.48 2.30 -11.62
N PRO A 27 23.06 2.98 -12.69
CA PRO A 27 23.91 3.26 -13.83
C PRO A 27 24.96 4.35 -13.59
N ASN A 28 24.73 5.26 -12.66
CA ASN A 28 25.66 6.34 -12.36
C ASN A 28 26.76 5.84 -11.40
N ILE A 29 27.99 5.84 -11.86
CA ILE A 29 29.17 5.33 -11.13
C ILE A 29 29.32 6.02 -9.75
N ALA A 30 29.32 7.37 -9.74
CA ALA A 30 29.49 8.10 -8.48
C ALA A 30 28.33 7.83 -7.48
N ARG A 31 27.12 7.62 -8.01
CA ARG A 31 25.98 7.24 -7.18
C ARG A 31 26.09 5.81 -6.66
N ALA A 32 26.54 4.89 -7.49
CA ALA A 32 26.78 3.50 -7.09
C ALA A 32 27.87 3.40 -6.00
N GLU A 33 28.97 4.14 -6.14
CA GLU A 33 30.03 4.28 -5.12
C GLU A 33 29.44 4.81 -3.80
N PHE A 34 28.70 5.91 -3.87
CA PHE A 34 28.04 6.48 -2.69
C PHE A 34 27.10 5.47 -2.01
N LEU A 35 26.31 4.73 -2.78
CA LEU A 35 25.42 3.69 -2.23
C LEU A 35 26.19 2.59 -1.54
N SER A 36 27.32 2.15 -2.12
CA SER A 36 28.19 1.12 -1.53
C SER A 36 28.78 1.56 -0.18
N GLU A 37 28.98 2.85 0.04
CA GLU A 37 29.41 3.40 1.33
C GLU A 37 28.25 3.51 2.36
N GLN A 38 27.02 3.65 1.87
CA GLN A 38 25.85 3.91 2.71
C GLN A 38 25.06 2.65 3.09
N LEU A 39 25.21 1.58 2.34
CA LEU A 39 24.54 0.30 2.55
C LEU A 39 25.55 -0.68 3.19
N ASN A 40 25.08 -1.49 4.15
CA ASN A 40 25.96 -2.37 4.91
C ASN A 40 25.96 -3.82 4.38
N GLU A 41 24.81 -4.31 3.92
CA GLU A 41 24.62 -5.71 3.51
C GLU A 41 24.14 -5.83 2.06
N ALA A 42 23.59 -4.75 1.48
CA ALA A 42 23.14 -4.75 0.10
C ALA A 42 24.33 -4.70 -0.88
N ILE A 43 24.22 -5.47 -1.95
CA ILE A 43 25.20 -5.46 -3.07
C ILE A 43 24.79 -4.36 -4.05
N VAL A 44 25.72 -3.46 -4.37
CA VAL A 44 25.50 -2.43 -5.37
C VAL A 44 26.18 -2.82 -6.68
N LEU A 45 25.39 -2.82 -7.75
CA LEU A 45 25.81 -3.16 -9.11
C LEU A 45 25.78 -1.90 -9.97
N CYS A 46 26.94 -1.53 -10.53
CA CYS A 46 27.00 -0.41 -11.46
C CYS A 46 26.62 -0.90 -12.87
N GLY A 47 25.46 -0.46 -13.38
CA GLY A 47 24.96 -0.87 -14.68
C GLY A 47 23.54 -0.44 -14.95
N ASN A 48 23.03 -0.82 -16.13
CA ASN A 48 21.66 -0.53 -16.54
C ASN A 48 20.73 -1.72 -16.19
N ALA A 49 19.62 -1.45 -15.57
CA ALA A 49 18.62 -2.46 -15.22
C ALA A 49 17.88 -3.06 -16.44
N SER A 50 18.06 -2.49 -17.63
CA SER A 50 17.57 -3.06 -18.90
C SER A 50 18.66 -3.85 -19.65
N ASP A 51 19.82 -4.07 -19.03
CA ASP A 51 20.88 -4.91 -19.59
C ASP A 51 20.61 -6.38 -19.24
N SER A 52 20.29 -7.18 -20.28
CA SER A 52 19.98 -8.60 -20.13
C SER A 52 21.16 -9.43 -19.62
N ASP A 53 22.38 -9.07 -20.01
CA ASP A 53 23.57 -9.81 -19.62
C ASP A 53 23.87 -9.57 -18.13
N LEU A 54 23.73 -8.32 -17.66
CA LEU A 54 23.82 -7.98 -16.25
C LEU A 54 22.77 -8.75 -15.42
N LEU A 55 21.50 -8.73 -15.85
CA LEU A 55 20.44 -9.43 -15.15
C LEU A 55 20.67 -10.94 -15.10
N GLN A 56 21.13 -11.53 -16.19
CA GLN A 56 21.43 -12.96 -16.27
C GLN A 56 22.62 -13.34 -15.38
N ASN A 57 23.70 -12.57 -15.40
CA ASN A 57 24.89 -12.80 -14.56
C ASN A 57 24.58 -12.71 -13.06
N GLU A 58 23.55 -11.90 -12.72
CA GLU A 58 23.07 -11.71 -11.34
C GLU A 58 21.95 -12.69 -10.94
N ASN A 59 21.69 -13.71 -11.78
CA ASN A 59 20.70 -14.77 -11.57
C ASN A 59 19.29 -14.22 -11.35
N ILE A 60 18.78 -13.43 -12.32
CA ILE A 60 17.46 -12.80 -12.25
C ILE A 60 16.34 -13.81 -12.08
N ASP A 61 16.48 -15.03 -12.58
CA ASP A 61 15.54 -16.15 -12.47
C ASP A 61 15.40 -16.69 -11.03
N ALA A 62 16.39 -16.45 -10.19
CA ALA A 62 16.36 -16.77 -8.76
C ALA A 62 15.86 -15.60 -7.89
N ILE A 63 15.54 -14.45 -8.48
CA ILE A 63 15.09 -13.27 -7.75
C ILE A 63 13.59 -13.38 -7.41
N ASP A 64 13.29 -13.32 -6.12
CA ASP A 64 11.89 -13.34 -5.64
C ASP A 64 11.13 -12.09 -6.04
N VAL A 65 11.76 -10.92 -5.91
CA VAL A 65 11.13 -9.63 -6.21
C VAL A 65 12.10 -8.69 -6.91
N PHE A 66 11.72 -8.23 -8.10
CA PHE A 66 12.38 -7.14 -8.81
C PHE A 66 11.55 -5.88 -8.67
N ILE A 67 12.17 -4.75 -8.27
CA ILE A 67 11.46 -3.48 -8.03
C ILE A 67 12.14 -2.38 -8.85
N ALA A 68 11.43 -1.79 -9.80
CA ALA A 68 11.90 -0.65 -10.59
C ALA A 68 11.49 0.67 -9.94
N LEU A 69 12.48 1.52 -9.59
CA LEU A 69 12.35 2.72 -8.77
C LEU A 69 13.14 3.91 -9.34
N THR A 70 13.37 3.94 -10.64
CA THR A 70 14.04 5.09 -11.28
C THR A 70 13.05 6.26 -11.42
N ASP A 71 13.53 7.40 -11.89
CA ASP A 71 12.72 8.58 -12.21
C ASP A 71 12.12 8.56 -13.64
N ASP A 72 12.36 7.49 -14.39
CA ASP A 72 11.91 7.29 -15.77
C ASP A 72 10.89 6.14 -15.83
N ASP A 73 9.64 6.46 -16.11
CA ASP A 73 8.54 5.49 -16.18
C ASP A 73 8.76 4.43 -17.26
N GLU A 74 9.27 4.82 -18.42
CA GLU A 74 9.55 3.91 -19.54
C GLU A 74 10.67 2.93 -19.17
N ALA A 75 11.75 3.42 -18.55
CA ALA A 75 12.83 2.57 -18.06
C ALA A 75 12.34 1.60 -16.99
N ASN A 76 11.47 2.06 -16.06
CA ASN A 76 10.87 1.22 -15.03
C ASN A 76 9.99 0.11 -15.63
N ILE A 77 9.15 0.46 -16.60
CA ILE A 77 8.29 -0.51 -17.29
C ILE A 77 9.13 -1.53 -18.05
N MET A 78 10.07 -1.07 -18.87
CA MET A 78 10.88 -1.95 -19.73
C MET A 78 11.78 -2.88 -18.93
N SER A 79 12.44 -2.38 -17.87
CA SER A 79 13.27 -3.23 -17.01
C SER A 79 12.44 -4.25 -16.23
N SER A 80 11.24 -3.89 -15.78
CA SER A 80 10.32 -4.80 -15.11
C SER A 80 9.82 -5.92 -16.04
N LEU A 81 9.42 -5.56 -17.28
CA LEU A 81 9.01 -6.54 -18.28
C LEU A 81 10.15 -7.48 -18.66
N LEU A 82 11.37 -6.94 -18.82
CA LEU A 82 12.56 -7.75 -19.10
C LEU A 82 12.85 -8.70 -17.92
N ALA A 83 12.89 -8.21 -16.71
CA ALA A 83 13.12 -9.03 -15.52
C ALA A 83 12.08 -10.14 -15.38
N LYS A 84 10.79 -9.83 -15.60
CA LYS A 84 9.71 -10.82 -15.58
C LYS A 84 9.89 -11.89 -16.64
N LYS A 85 10.20 -11.49 -17.87
CA LYS A 85 10.46 -12.41 -19.00
C LYS A 85 11.68 -13.31 -18.75
N MET A 86 12.67 -12.80 -18.02
CA MET A 86 13.89 -13.55 -17.68
C MET A 86 13.71 -14.43 -16.42
N GLY A 87 12.54 -14.44 -15.78
CA GLY A 87 12.23 -15.39 -14.73
C GLY A 87 12.06 -14.81 -13.33
N ALA A 88 12.18 -13.48 -13.12
CA ALA A 88 11.89 -12.89 -11.83
C ALA A 88 10.47 -13.27 -11.37
N ARG A 89 10.35 -13.76 -10.13
CA ARG A 89 9.09 -14.32 -9.65
C ARG A 89 8.00 -13.26 -9.56
N LYS A 90 8.34 -12.05 -9.10
CA LYS A 90 7.43 -10.93 -8.95
C LYS A 90 8.11 -9.63 -9.37
N VAL A 91 7.37 -8.77 -10.08
CA VAL A 91 7.86 -7.43 -10.45
C VAL A 91 6.94 -6.35 -9.89
N ILE A 92 7.57 -5.31 -9.34
CA ILE A 92 6.91 -4.13 -8.77
C ILE A 92 7.49 -2.90 -9.48
N THR A 93 6.62 -2.07 -10.03
CA THR A 93 7.05 -0.97 -10.89
C THR A 93 6.49 0.35 -10.40
N LEU A 94 7.37 1.32 -10.17
CA LEU A 94 6.98 2.70 -9.92
C LEU A 94 6.62 3.36 -11.24
N ILE A 95 5.43 3.98 -11.30
CA ILE A 95 4.92 4.70 -12.46
C ILE A 95 4.31 6.01 -11.98
N ALA A 96 4.90 7.14 -12.39
CA ALA A 96 4.42 8.46 -12.02
C ALA A 96 3.22 8.89 -12.87
N ASN A 97 3.21 8.53 -14.16
CA ASN A 97 2.13 8.86 -15.10
C ASN A 97 0.95 7.88 -14.97
N PRO A 98 -0.24 8.33 -14.51
CA PRO A 98 -1.40 7.44 -14.37
C PRO A 98 -1.83 6.75 -15.67
N ALA A 99 -1.62 7.36 -16.83
CA ALA A 99 -1.97 6.77 -18.12
C ALA A 99 -1.20 5.48 -18.42
N TYR A 100 0.03 5.36 -17.93
CA TYR A 100 0.84 4.15 -18.10
C TYR A 100 0.41 3.02 -17.16
N ILE A 101 -0.14 3.34 -15.99
CA ILE A 101 -0.66 2.35 -15.04
C ILE A 101 -1.74 1.51 -15.72
N ASP A 102 -2.69 2.15 -16.40
CA ASP A 102 -3.79 1.46 -17.08
C ASP A 102 -3.32 0.57 -18.25
N LEU A 103 -2.21 0.95 -18.91
CA LEU A 103 -1.65 0.18 -20.01
C LEU A 103 -0.93 -1.10 -19.55
N VAL A 104 -0.24 -1.04 -18.40
CA VAL A 104 0.63 -2.14 -17.94
C VAL A 104 -0.03 -3.04 -16.92
N GLN A 105 -1.07 -2.55 -16.25
CA GLN A 105 -1.78 -3.31 -15.23
C GLN A 105 -2.60 -4.46 -15.84
N GLY A 106 -2.33 -5.67 -15.38
CA GLY A 106 -3.03 -6.87 -15.83
C GLY A 106 -2.28 -7.69 -16.86
N ASN A 107 -1.13 -7.22 -17.32
CA ASN A 107 -0.21 -7.96 -18.17
C ASN A 107 0.91 -8.62 -17.32
N GLU A 108 2.17 -8.46 -17.71
CA GLU A 108 3.32 -9.10 -17.06
C GLU A 108 3.82 -8.37 -15.80
N ILE A 109 3.33 -7.15 -15.51
CA ILE A 109 3.67 -6.41 -14.30
C ILE A 109 2.70 -6.78 -13.17
N ASP A 110 3.23 -7.36 -12.12
CA ASP A 110 2.42 -7.85 -10.98
C ASP A 110 1.84 -6.71 -10.16
N ILE A 111 2.65 -5.65 -9.89
CA ILE A 111 2.22 -4.46 -9.13
C ILE A 111 2.79 -3.21 -9.80
N ALA A 112 1.91 -2.31 -10.19
CA ALA A 112 2.26 -0.93 -10.55
C ALA A 112 1.74 0.01 -9.46
N PHE A 113 2.58 0.96 -9.01
CA PHE A 113 2.19 1.96 -8.00
C PHE A 113 2.68 3.34 -8.36
N SER A 114 1.93 4.36 -7.95
CA SER A 114 2.29 5.76 -8.15
C SER A 114 2.57 6.43 -6.81
N PRO A 115 3.71 7.13 -6.67
CA PRO A 115 4.02 7.91 -5.48
C PRO A 115 2.95 8.97 -5.17
N GLN A 116 2.36 9.55 -6.20
CA GLN A 116 1.27 10.52 -6.06
C GLN A 116 0.05 9.90 -5.41
N THR A 117 -0.39 8.72 -5.89
CA THR A 117 -1.56 8.03 -5.33
C THR A 117 -1.32 7.63 -3.88
N VAL A 118 -0.13 7.14 -3.55
CA VAL A 118 0.25 6.78 -2.18
C VAL A 118 0.24 8.02 -1.29
N SER A 119 0.85 9.13 -1.75
CA SER A 119 0.91 10.39 -0.99
C SER A 119 -0.47 11.02 -0.79
N ILE A 120 -1.31 11.04 -1.84
CA ILE A 120 -2.70 11.53 -1.75
C ILE A 120 -3.48 10.68 -0.75
N GLY A 121 -3.35 9.35 -0.80
CA GLY A 121 -3.99 8.46 0.16
C GLY A 121 -3.59 8.78 1.60
N ALA A 122 -2.29 8.95 1.86
CA ALA A 122 -1.78 9.32 3.18
C ALA A 122 -2.28 10.70 3.65
N ILE A 123 -2.30 11.71 2.76
CA ILE A 123 -2.81 13.05 3.08
C ILE A 123 -4.31 13.00 3.36
N LEU A 124 -5.09 12.28 2.56
CA LEU A 124 -6.53 12.18 2.73
C LEU A 124 -6.91 11.55 4.08
N GLN A 125 -6.09 10.66 4.64
CA GLN A 125 -6.28 10.14 6.00
C GLN A 125 -6.29 11.24 7.05
N HIS A 126 -5.52 12.32 6.85
CA HIS A 126 -5.45 13.44 7.79
C HIS A 126 -6.45 14.59 7.48
N VAL A 127 -7.00 14.65 6.28
CA VAL A 127 -7.90 15.72 5.84
C VAL A 127 -9.39 15.33 5.98
N ARG A 128 -9.70 14.04 5.87
CA ARG A 128 -11.07 13.55 6.04
C ARG A 128 -11.53 13.78 7.48
N ARG A 129 -12.68 14.47 7.61
CA ARG A 129 -13.33 14.73 8.90
C ARG A 129 -13.98 13.44 9.40
N GLY A 130 -13.31 12.77 10.29
CA GLY A 130 -13.73 11.53 10.93
C GLY A 130 -12.50 10.72 11.27
N ASP A 131 -12.51 10.01 12.37
CA ASP A 131 -11.38 9.21 12.85
C ASP A 131 -11.16 7.95 11.98
N MET A 132 -11.02 8.14 10.65
CA MET A 132 -10.61 7.08 9.75
C MET A 132 -9.13 6.79 9.95
N ALA A 133 -8.84 5.69 10.61
CA ALA A 133 -7.47 5.28 10.89
C ALA A 133 -6.74 4.84 9.62
N ARG A 134 -7.41 4.12 8.71
CA ARG A 134 -6.79 3.62 7.46
C ARG A 134 -7.82 3.38 6.36
N VAL A 135 -7.37 3.53 5.10
CA VAL A 135 -8.14 3.18 3.89
C VAL A 135 -7.27 2.28 3.01
N HIS A 136 -7.78 1.10 2.69
CA HIS A 136 -7.12 0.16 1.80
C HIS A 136 -7.98 -0.11 0.57
N SER A 137 -7.47 0.26 -0.59
CA SER A 137 -8.12 -0.07 -1.86
C SER A 137 -7.90 -1.55 -2.20
N LEU A 138 -8.98 -2.26 -2.48
CA LEU A 138 -8.98 -3.67 -2.84
C LEU A 138 -9.25 -3.83 -4.34
N ARG A 139 -8.54 -4.77 -4.99
CA ARG A 139 -8.74 -5.09 -6.41
C ARG A 139 -8.84 -3.84 -7.31
N ARG A 140 -7.83 -2.96 -7.26
CA ARG A 140 -7.73 -1.78 -8.14
C ARG A 140 -8.86 -0.76 -7.95
N GLY A 141 -9.34 -0.61 -6.72
CA GLY A 141 -10.43 0.32 -6.41
C GLY A 141 -11.83 -0.20 -6.71
N ALA A 142 -11.97 -1.50 -7.01
CA ALA A 142 -13.29 -2.13 -7.15
C ALA A 142 -14.02 -2.26 -5.80
N ALA A 143 -13.27 -2.31 -4.70
CA ALA A 143 -13.79 -2.29 -3.34
C ALA A 143 -12.79 -1.60 -2.41
N GLU A 144 -13.24 -1.16 -1.25
CA GLU A 144 -12.38 -0.57 -0.23
C GLU A 144 -12.59 -1.24 1.13
N ALA A 145 -11.51 -1.30 1.91
CA ALA A 145 -11.55 -1.62 3.32
C ALA A 145 -11.18 -0.37 4.11
N LEU A 146 -12.06 0.03 5.02
CA LEU A 146 -11.86 1.17 5.91
C LEU A 146 -11.62 0.67 7.33
N GLU A 147 -10.72 1.32 8.03
CA GLU A 147 -10.57 1.19 9.48
C GLU A 147 -11.01 2.51 10.10
N ILE A 148 -12.07 2.49 10.89
CA ILE A 148 -12.66 3.68 11.53
C ILE A 148 -12.68 3.45 13.04
N ILE A 149 -12.31 4.47 13.81
CA ILE A 149 -12.38 4.41 15.27
C ILE A 149 -13.77 4.82 15.72
N ALA A 150 -14.40 4.01 16.58
CA ALA A 150 -15.71 4.27 17.14
C ALA A 150 -15.58 5.15 18.38
N HIS A 151 -15.82 6.45 18.25
CA HIS A 151 -15.77 7.39 19.35
C HIS A 151 -17.13 7.71 19.99
N GLY A 152 -17.08 8.25 21.20
CA GLY A 152 -18.25 8.65 21.98
C GLY A 152 -18.78 7.53 22.85
N ASP A 153 -20.01 7.71 23.29
CA ASP A 153 -20.75 6.78 24.13
C ASP A 153 -22.10 6.39 23.48
N ASN A 154 -22.90 5.58 24.17
CA ASN A 154 -24.20 5.13 23.69
C ASN A 154 -25.25 6.25 23.51
N ARG A 155 -24.97 7.50 23.90
CA ARG A 155 -25.82 8.67 23.75
C ARG A 155 -25.38 9.58 22.62
N SER A 156 -24.09 9.71 22.43
CA SER A 156 -23.47 10.63 21.46
C SER A 156 -23.11 9.94 20.13
N SER A 157 -22.92 8.63 20.14
CA SER A 157 -22.55 7.83 18.96
C SER A 157 -23.76 7.08 18.38
N LYS A 158 -23.78 6.91 17.07
CA LYS A 158 -24.78 6.08 16.39
C LYS A 158 -24.42 4.61 16.37
N VAL A 159 -23.18 4.26 16.72
CA VAL A 159 -22.63 2.88 16.63
C VAL A 159 -22.17 2.33 17.98
N VAL A 160 -21.61 3.14 18.87
CA VAL A 160 -21.15 2.70 20.19
C VAL A 160 -22.32 2.26 21.06
N GLY A 161 -22.17 1.11 21.73
CA GLY A 161 -23.20 0.49 22.58
C GLY A 161 -24.23 -0.34 21.82
N LYS A 162 -24.18 -0.39 20.47
CA LYS A 162 -25.08 -1.21 19.65
C LYS A 162 -24.44 -2.54 19.28
N GLN A 163 -25.29 -3.55 19.08
CA GLN A 163 -24.90 -4.78 18.40
C GLN A 163 -24.74 -4.51 16.89
N LEU A 164 -23.89 -5.30 16.23
CA LEU A 164 -23.60 -5.08 14.81
C LEU A 164 -24.80 -5.23 13.89
N ASP A 165 -25.81 -6.02 14.26
CA ASP A 165 -27.08 -6.16 13.53
C ASP A 165 -28.08 -5.02 13.78
N GLU A 166 -27.85 -4.19 14.80
CA GLU A 166 -28.64 -2.98 15.09
C GLU A 166 -28.11 -1.74 14.36
N ILE A 167 -26.92 -1.85 13.71
CA ILE A 167 -26.31 -0.73 12.98
C ILE A 167 -26.86 -0.74 11.55
N ASP A 168 -27.54 0.33 11.17
CA ASP A 168 -28.10 0.51 9.82
C ASP A 168 -27.00 0.87 8.83
N LEU A 169 -26.36 -0.16 8.26
CA LEU A 169 -25.29 0.00 7.28
C LEU A 169 -25.85 0.21 5.87
N PRO A 170 -25.25 1.10 5.07
CA PRO A 170 -25.63 1.27 3.66
C PRO A 170 -25.50 -0.03 2.86
N ASP A 171 -26.23 -0.12 1.75
CA ASP A 171 -26.15 -1.27 0.85
C ASP A 171 -24.72 -1.49 0.33
N GLY A 172 -24.28 -2.74 0.33
CA GLY A 172 -22.92 -3.11 -0.10
C GLY A 172 -21.82 -2.84 0.94
N VAL A 173 -22.20 -2.37 2.14
CA VAL A 173 -21.27 -2.17 3.27
C VAL A 173 -21.38 -3.32 4.27
N ARG A 174 -20.24 -3.79 4.78
CA ARG A 174 -20.18 -4.85 5.80
C ARG A 174 -19.07 -4.58 6.81
N ILE A 175 -19.34 -4.76 8.08
CA ILE A 175 -18.31 -4.83 9.11
C ILE A 175 -17.72 -6.24 9.11
N GLY A 176 -16.41 -6.35 8.99
CA GLY A 176 -15.70 -7.63 8.96
C GLY A 176 -15.05 -8.01 10.27
N ALA A 177 -14.55 -7.03 11.01
CA ALA A 177 -13.90 -7.23 12.29
C ALA A 177 -13.88 -5.93 13.13
N LEU A 178 -13.64 -6.09 14.41
CA LEU A 178 -13.26 -5.01 15.32
C LEU A 178 -11.89 -5.32 15.92
N VAL A 179 -11.10 -4.31 16.20
CA VAL A 179 -9.85 -4.46 16.98
C VAL A 179 -10.03 -3.68 18.27
N ARG A 180 -9.95 -4.39 19.38
CA ARG A 180 -10.10 -3.85 20.75
C ARG A 180 -8.89 -4.24 21.59
N ASN A 181 -8.14 -3.25 22.08
CA ASN A 181 -6.92 -3.51 22.88
C ASN A 181 -6.00 -4.54 22.21
N ASP A 182 -5.67 -4.35 20.94
CA ASP A 182 -4.84 -5.25 20.10
C ASP A 182 -5.43 -6.66 19.85
N THR A 183 -6.67 -6.91 20.26
CA THR A 183 -7.36 -8.17 20.02
C THR A 183 -8.33 -8.04 18.86
N VAL A 184 -8.19 -8.91 17.85
CA VAL A 184 -9.11 -8.95 16.70
C VAL A 184 -10.35 -9.75 17.08
N ILE A 185 -11.51 -9.11 16.94
CA ILE A 185 -12.84 -9.70 17.15
C ILE A 185 -13.51 -9.84 15.78
N VAL A 186 -13.73 -11.05 15.32
CA VAL A 186 -14.46 -11.30 14.07
C VAL A 186 -15.91 -10.83 14.22
N ALA A 187 -16.42 -10.11 13.22
CA ALA A 187 -17.75 -9.54 13.29
C ALA A 187 -18.84 -10.63 13.27
N HIS A 188 -19.63 -10.67 14.33
CA HIS A 188 -20.84 -11.47 14.46
C HIS A 188 -21.99 -10.55 14.90
N LYS A 189 -23.21 -10.94 14.61
CA LYS A 189 -24.41 -10.10 14.83
C LYS A 189 -24.53 -9.55 16.24
N ASN A 190 -24.17 -10.33 17.24
CA ASN A 190 -24.28 -10.00 18.67
C ASN A 190 -23.04 -9.32 19.26
N VAL A 191 -22.03 -8.99 18.46
CA VAL A 191 -20.87 -8.21 18.93
C VAL A 191 -21.31 -6.78 19.15
N VAL A 192 -21.04 -6.23 20.33
CA VAL A 192 -21.34 -4.85 20.69
C VAL A 192 -20.10 -4.00 20.42
N VAL A 193 -20.32 -2.85 19.77
CA VAL A 193 -19.24 -1.86 19.53
C VAL A 193 -19.00 -1.08 20.83
N GLU A 194 -17.75 -1.05 21.29
CA GLU A 194 -17.33 -0.27 22.45
C GLU A 194 -16.58 1.01 22.04
N PRO A 195 -16.46 2.01 22.92
CA PRO A 195 -15.64 3.19 22.67
C PRO A 195 -14.21 2.79 22.32
N ASP A 196 -13.61 3.51 21.36
CA ASP A 196 -12.26 3.32 20.84
C ASP A 196 -12.00 1.98 20.14
N ASP A 197 -13.05 1.22 19.81
CA ASP A 197 -12.92 0.09 18.89
C ASP A 197 -12.49 0.57 17.50
N HIS A 198 -11.49 -0.09 16.93
CA HIS A 198 -11.15 0.07 15.52
C HIS A 198 -12.03 -0.87 14.70
N VAL A 199 -12.96 -0.32 13.95
CA VAL A 199 -13.94 -1.07 13.16
C VAL A 199 -13.47 -1.21 11.73
N VAL A 200 -13.27 -2.45 11.26
CA VAL A 200 -12.86 -2.77 9.89
C VAL A 200 -14.11 -2.98 9.04
N ILE A 201 -14.30 -2.14 8.03
CA ILE A 201 -15.49 -2.07 7.19
C ILE A 201 -15.11 -2.32 5.74
N PHE A 202 -15.83 -3.20 5.07
CA PHE A 202 -15.69 -3.46 3.63
C PHE A 202 -16.80 -2.77 2.86
N LEU A 203 -16.42 -2.06 1.77
CA LEU A 203 -17.33 -1.37 0.87
C LEU A 203 -17.16 -1.91 -0.55
N ALA A 204 -18.28 -2.31 -1.16
CA ALA A 204 -18.31 -2.67 -2.57
C ALA A 204 -18.33 -1.45 -3.49
N ASP A 205 -18.76 -0.28 -2.99
CA ASP A 205 -18.81 0.99 -3.72
C ASP A 205 -18.24 2.12 -2.85
N LYS A 206 -17.18 2.77 -3.33
CA LYS A 206 -16.54 3.92 -2.68
C LYS A 206 -17.47 5.14 -2.49
N ASN A 207 -18.53 5.24 -3.27
CA ASN A 207 -19.52 6.31 -3.10
C ASN A 207 -20.28 6.22 -1.77
N GLN A 208 -20.22 5.08 -1.07
CA GLN A 208 -20.81 4.88 0.24
C GLN A 208 -19.93 5.40 1.39
N ILE A 209 -18.67 5.78 1.14
CA ILE A 209 -17.75 6.29 2.19
C ILE A 209 -18.37 7.44 2.99
N PRO A 210 -18.97 8.49 2.39
CA PRO A 210 -19.55 9.58 3.16
C PRO A 210 -20.72 9.13 4.08
N ALA A 211 -21.49 8.15 3.65
CA ALA A 211 -22.58 7.60 4.46
C ALA A 211 -22.01 6.81 5.67
N VAL A 212 -20.95 6.02 5.46
CA VAL A 212 -20.27 5.32 6.54
C VAL A 212 -19.61 6.31 7.51
N GLU A 213 -18.90 7.32 7.02
CA GLU A 213 -18.33 8.39 7.85
C GLU A 213 -19.40 9.05 8.74
N SER A 214 -20.57 9.35 8.17
CA SER A 214 -21.68 9.95 8.93
C SER A 214 -22.23 9.06 10.04
N LEU A 215 -22.11 7.72 9.93
CA LEU A 215 -22.51 6.80 10.98
C LEU A 215 -21.55 6.85 12.18
N PHE A 216 -20.26 7.04 11.93
CA PHE A 216 -19.22 7.06 12.96
C PHE A 216 -18.94 8.46 13.52
N GLN A 217 -19.57 9.51 12.95
CA GLN A 217 -19.47 10.86 13.50
C GLN A 217 -20.21 10.95 14.84
N VAL A 218 -19.52 11.49 15.84
CA VAL A 218 -20.12 11.84 17.13
C VAL A 218 -20.93 13.13 16.95
N GLY A 219 -22.17 13.14 17.43
CA GLY A 219 -23.00 14.34 17.39
C GLY A 219 -22.38 15.47 18.21
N LEU A 220 -22.23 16.66 17.60
CA LEU A 220 -21.75 17.90 18.28
C LEU A 220 -22.80 18.41 19.30
N GLY A 221 -23.19 17.58 20.20
CA GLY A 221 -24.29 17.83 21.13
C GLY A 221 -23.89 17.83 22.60
N PHE A 222 -22.64 18.16 22.95
CA PHE A 222 -22.29 18.40 24.35
C PHE A 222 -21.01 19.25 24.48
N PHE A 223 -21.21 20.55 24.48
CA PHE A 223 -20.40 21.49 25.26
C PHE A 223 -21.35 22.30 26.14
#